data_3a06f036fb469ee42103dcba1598e88f
#
_entry.id   3a06f036fb469ee42103dcba1598e88f
#
_cell.length_a   1.000
_cell.length_b   1.000
_cell.length_c   1.000
_cell.angle_alpha   90.00
_cell.angle_beta   90.00
_cell.angle_gamma   90.00
#
_symmetry.space_group_name_H-M   'P 1'
#
loop_
_entity.id
_entity.type
_entity.pdbx_description
1 polymer ?
#
loop_
_entity_poly.entity_id
_entity_poly.type
_entity_poly.pdbx_seq_one_letter_code
_entity_poly.pdbx_strand_id
1 'polypeptide(L)'
;MTAMKRPLLRLLIAALLVGLTFLAVKLWTGKYDGDPDPRARFRIEASSLKRDGTYAWLEIHLRKSGIQEHDMLKPVFLVTPDGREHEPADTSFAGAPGKGLTDIWFKFWLEDAALEGKIDLCMNGGTLRVKTNEGAPAMDKNGKAVMKSADWEKIWLGF
;
A
#
# COMPACT_ATOMS: atom_id res chain seq x y z
N MET A 1 22.68 -6.66 -53.57
CA MET A 1 21.62 -7.18 -52.65
C MET A 1 21.97 -7.14 -51.15
N THR A 2 22.78 -6.21 -50.66
CA THR A 2 23.26 -6.17 -49.28
C THR A 2 22.78 -4.97 -48.45
N ALA A 3 22.07 -4.01 -49.06
CA ALA A 3 21.61 -2.79 -48.35
C ALA A 3 20.36 -3.00 -47.46
N MET A 4 19.57 -4.04 -47.73
CA MET A 4 18.31 -4.29 -47.02
C MET A 4 18.46 -5.01 -45.66
N LYS A 5 19.63 -5.58 -45.36
CA LYS A 5 19.87 -6.31 -44.10
C LYS A 5 20.15 -5.40 -42.92
N ARG A 6 20.74 -4.23 -43.13
CA ARG A 6 21.10 -3.29 -42.05
C ARG A 6 19.91 -2.61 -41.40
N PRO A 7 18.88 -2.08 -42.13
CA PRO A 7 17.71 -1.50 -41.49
C PRO A 7 16.84 -2.55 -40.76
N LEU A 8 16.73 -3.77 -41.33
CA LEU A 8 16.01 -4.85 -40.65
C LEU A 8 16.66 -5.27 -39.34
N LEU A 9 17.99 -5.36 -39.31
CA LEU A 9 18.75 -5.63 -38.06
C LEU A 9 18.53 -4.55 -37.00
N ARG A 10 18.53 -3.26 -37.40
CA ARG A 10 18.27 -2.13 -36.48
C ARG A 10 16.84 -2.19 -35.89
N LEU A 11 15.86 -2.52 -36.71
CA LEU A 11 14.47 -2.73 -36.30
C LEU A 11 14.33 -3.89 -35.32
N LEU A 12 15.00 -4.99 -35.54
CA LEU A 12 15.02 -6.14 -34.64
C LEU A 12 15.65 -5.79 -33.28
N ILE A 13 16.78 -5.06 -33.29
CA ILE A 13 17.44 -4.63 -32.07
C ILE A 13 16.54 -3.65 -31.29
N ALA A 14 15.90 -2.71 -31.97
CA ALA A 14 14.97 -1.76 -31.31
C ALA A 14 13.78 -2.50 -30.71
N ALA A 15 13.16 -3.45 -31.41
CA ALA A 15 12.06 -4.26 -30.91
C ALA A 15 12.48 -5.12 -29.71
N LEU A 16 13.70 -5.70 -29.74
CA LEU A 16 14.26 -6.47 -28.62
C LEU A 16 14.47 -5.58 -27.39
N LEU A 17 15.03 -4.39 -27.56
CA LEU A 17 15.23 -3.43 -26.46
C LEU A 17 13.91 -2.99 -25.82
N VAL A 18 12.91 -2.66 -26.65
CA VAL A 18 11.56 -2.33 -26.15
C VAL A 18 10.94 -3.50 -25.40
N GLY A 19 11.04 -4.72 -25.93
CA GLY A 19 10.56 -5.94 -25.28
C GLY A 19 11.25 -6.22 -23.94
N LEU A 20 12.58 -6.07 -23.88
CA LEU A 20 13.36 -6.25 -22.65
C LEU A 20 13.03 -5.17 -21.61
N THR A 21 12.84 -3.92 -22.03
CA THR A 21 12.43 -2.83 -21.14
C THR A 21 11.03 -3.11 -20.56
N PHE A 22 10.09 -3.52 -21.39
CA PHE A 22 8.75 -3.88 -20.95
C PHE A 22 8.74 -5.07 -19.98
N LEU A 23 9.56 -6.09 -20.26
CA LEU A 23 9.74 -7.24 -19.38
C LEU A 23 10.38 -6.84 -18.05
N ALA A 24 11.40 -6.00 -18.06
CA ALA A 24 12.05 -5.49 -16.87
C ALA A 24 11.09 -4.66 -16.01
N VAL A 25 10.28 -3.79 -16.61
CA VAL A 25 9.24 -3.03 -15.92
C VAL A 25 8.21 -3.98 -15.31
N LYS A 26 7.73 -4.98 -16.06
CA LYS A 26 6.76 -5.97 -15.54
C LYS A 26 7.32 -6.81 -14.40
N LEU A 27 8.58 -7.25 -14.49
CA LEU A 27 9.24 -7.98 -13.41
C LEU A 27 9.48 -7.11 -12.16
N TRP A 28 9.71 -5.81 -12.36
CA TRP A 28 9.87 -4.87 -11.25
C TRP A 28 8.53 -4.50 -10.61
N THR A 29 7.51 -4.17 -11.41
CA THR A 29 6.16 -3.83 -10.91
C THR A 29 5.38 -5.04 -10.41
N GLY A 30 5.67 -6.26 -10.90
CA GLY A 30 5.01 -7.50 -10.44
C GLY A 30 5.40 -7.95 -9.02
N LYS A 31 6.39 -7.30 -8.38
CA LYS A 31 6.75 -7.54 -6.97
C LYS A 31 5.92 -6.72 -5.98
N TYR A 32 5.19 -5.74 -6.46
CA TYR A 32 4.33 -4.89 -5.64
C TYR A 32 2.88 -5.32 -5.90
N ASP A 33 2.29 -5.99 -4.93
CA ASP A 33 0.87 -6.35 -4.92
C ASP A 33 0.08 -5.05 -4.70
N GLY A 34 0.02 -4.23 -5.77
CA GLY A 34 -0.40 -2.84 -5.70
C GLY A 34 -1.89 -2.63 -5.94
N ASP A 35 -2.65 -3.69 -6.24
CA ASP A 35 -4.08 -3.55 -6.40
C ASP A 35 -4.76 -3.83 -5.06
N PRO A 36 -5.46 -2.82 -4.48
CA PRO A 36 -6.18 -3.02 -3.24
C PRO A 36 -7.23 -4.11 -3.41
N ASP A 37 -7.38 -4.98 -2.42
CA ASP A 37 -8.41 -6.02 -2.43
C ASP A 37 -9.79 -5.37 -2.56
N PRO A 38 -10.54 -5.59 -3.66
CA PRO A 38 -11.84 -4.94 -3.86
C PRO A 38 -12.85 -5.31 -2.78
N ARG A 39 -12.68 -6.43 -2.07
CA ARG A 39 -13.53 -6.83 -0.94
C ARG A 39 -13.37 -5.87 0.25
N ALA A 40 -12.21 -5.25 0.42
CA ALA A 40 -11.99 -4.25 1.46
C ALA A 40 -12.85 -3.00 1.26
N ARG A 41 -13.28 -2.70 0.02
CA ARG A 41 -14.12 -1.55 -0.38
C ARG A 41 -13.45 -0.19 -0.19
N PHE A 42 -12.22 -0.18 0.26
CA PHE A 42 -11.38 0.99 0.51
C PHE A 42 -9.98 0.76 -0.03
N ARG A 43 -9.28 1.85 -0.21
CA ARG A 43 -7.84 1.85 -0.51
C ARG A 43 -7.11 2.67 0.53
N ILE A 44 -5.85 2.38 0.75
CA ILE A 44 -5.01 3.18 1.63
C ILE A 44 -4.62 4.45 0.88
N GLU A 45 -5.00 5.60 1.45
CA GLU A 45 -4.61 6.91 0.94
C GLU A 45 -3.29 7.37 1.57
N ALA A 46 -3.15 7.12 2.88
CA ALA A 46 -1.94 7.44 3.62
C ALA A 46 -1.80 6.53 4.83
N SER A 47 -0.58 6.26 5.24
CA SER A 47 -0.28 5.67 6.54
C SER A 47 0.88 6.41 7.19
N SER A 48 0.75 6.73 8.45
CA SER A 48 1.77 7.42 9.22
C SER A 48 2.02 6.75 10.55
N LEU A 49 3.25 6.83 11.02
CA LEU A 49 3.69 6.28 12.28
C LEU A 49 4.29 7.38 13.14
N LYS A 50 3.93 7.41 14.41
CA LYS A 50 4.51 8.31 15.41
C LYS A 50 4.93 7.50 16.62
N ARG A 51 6.23 7.51 16.93
CA ARG A 51 6.77 6.84 18.12
C ARG A 51 6.39 7.55 19.40
N ASP A 52 6.10 6.76 20.42
CA ASP A 52 5.80 7.22 21.78
C ASP A 52 6.42 6.21 22.77
N GLY A 53 7.65 6.48 23.16
CA GLY A 53 8.45 5.55 23.97
C GLY A 53 8.83 4.28 23.22
N THR A 54 8.49 3.12 23.78
CA THR A 54 8.67 1.78 23.18
C THR A 54 7.49 1.35 22.34
N TYR A 55 6.50 2.21 22.18
CA TYR A 55 5.31 2.01 21.37
C TYR A 55 5.24 3.02 20.24
N ALA A 56 4.36 2.77 19.32
CA ALA A 56 4.08 3.67 18.21
C ALA A 56 2.59 3.73 17.89
N TRP A 57 2.14 4.93 17.57
CA TRP A 57 0.84 5.17 16.97
C TRP A 57 0.93 5.01 15.46
N LEU A 58 0.23 4.01 14.92
CA LEU A 58 0.01 3.85 13.50
C LEU A 58 -1.35 4.42 13.15
N GLU A 59 -1.37 5.43 12.29
CA GLU A 59 -2.60 5.98 11.71
C GLU A 59 -2.69 5.60 10.24
N ILE A 60 -3.84 5.05 9.85
CA ILE A 60 -4.12 4.63 8.49
C ILE A 60 -5.33 5.40 7.99
N HIS A 61 -5.13 6.20 6.95
CA HIS A 61 -6.19 6.90 6.23
C HIS A 61 -6.63 6.07 5.04
N LEU A 62 -7.89 5.76 4.98
CA LEU A 62 -8.53 5.00 3.93
C LEU A 62 -9.53 5.86 3.18
N ARG A 63 -9.53 5.74 1.86
CA ARG A 63 -10.53 6.34 0.99
C ARG A 63 -11.39 5.26 0.34
N LYS A 64 -12.69 5.50 0.31
CA LYS A 64 -13.66 4.59 -0.31
C LYS A 64 -13.30 4.31 -1.76
N SER A 65 -13.32 3.05 -2.14
CA SER A 65 -13.19 2.59 -3.51
C SER A 65 -14.47 1.88 -3.95
N GLY A 66 -15.08 2.36 -5.04
CA GLY A 66 -16.35 1.83 -5.52
C GLY A 66 -17.58 2.39 -4.81
N ILE A 67 -18.72 1.74 -5.00
CA ILE A 67 -20.04 2.22 -4.55
C ILE A 67 -20.50 1.60 -3.22
N GLN A 68 -19.92 0.47 -2.82
CA GLN A 68 -20.32 -0.23 -1.60
C GLN A 68 -19.82 0.48 -0.36
N GLU A 69 -20.68 0.52 0.68
CA GLU A 69 -20.33 1.11 1.98
C GLU A 69 -19.52 0.12 2.83
N HIS A 70 -18.85 0.66 3.85
CA HIS A 70 -18.23 -0.12 4.91
C HIS A 70 -19.30 -0.95 5.64
N ASP A 71 -19.02 -2.22 5.86
CA ASP A 71 -19.87 -3.11 6.63
C ASP A 71 -19.51 -3.00 8.12
N MET A 72 -20.27 -2.20 8.84
CA MET A 72 -20.05 -1.94 10.27
C MET A 72 -20.23 -3.17 11.17
N LEU A 73 -20.78 -4.26 10.63
CA LEU A 73 -20.95 -5.52 11.38
C LEU A 73 -19.72 -6.41 11.32
N LYS A 74 -18.81 -6.14 10.37
CA LYS A 74 -17.57 -6.90 10.25
C LYS A 74 -16.46 -6.27 11.07
N PRO A 75 -15.65 -7.11 11.75
CA PRO A 75 -14.52 -6.61 12.51
C PRO A 75 -13.47 -5.99 11.59
N VAL A 76 -12.76 -5.00 12.13
CA VAL A 76 -11.57 -4.41 11.54
C VAL A 76 -10.41 -4.72 12.46
N PHE A 77 -9.35 -5.28 11.92
CA PHE A 77 -8.14 -5.59 12.69
C PHE A 77 -6.89 -5.48 11.83
N LEU A 78 -5.80 -5.15 12.49
CA LEU A 78 -4.48 -5.10 11.90
C LEU A 78 -3.73 -6.38 12.25
N VAL A 79 -3.16 -7.05 11.24
CA VAL A 79 -2.35 -8.25 11.42
C VAL A 79 -0.88 -7.86 11.38
N THR A 80 -0.15 -8.15 12.44
CA THR A 80 1.29 -7.89 12.57
C THR A 80 2.13 -9.10 12.15
N PRO A 81 3.47 -8.95 11.95
CA PRO A 81 4.32 -10.02 11.45
C PRO A 81 4.34 -11.30 12.31
N ASP A 82 4.08 -11.17 13.60
CA ASP A 82 3.96 -12.28 14.55
C ASP A 82 2.58 -12.98 14.52
N GLY A 83 1.69 -12.54 13.63
CA GLY A 83 0.35 -13.10 13.46
C GLY A 83 -0.68 -12.60 14.48
N ARG A 84 -0.32 -11.65 15.35
CA ARG A 84 -1.30 -11.04 16.27
C ARG A 84 -2.25 -10.11 15.55
N GLU A 85 -3.49 -10.10 16.00
CA GLU A 85 -4.54 -9.21 15.55
C GLU A 85 -4.71 -8.07 16.56
N HIS A 86 -4.73 -6.83 16.05
CA HIS A 86 -4.90 -5.63 16.85
C HIS A 86 -6.15 -4.91 16.40
N GLU A 87 -7.06 -4.66 17.34
CA GLU A 87 -8.22 -3.81 17.09
C GLU A 87 -7.81 -2.34 17.02
N PRO A 88 -8.52 -1.48 16.26
CA PRO A 88 -8.28 -0.06 16.27
C PRO A 88 -8.51 0.53 17.68
N ALA A 89 -7.54 1.28 18.18
CA ALA A 89 -7.68 2.02 19.43
C ALA A 89 -8.57 3.27 19.26
N ASP A 90 -8.63 3.80 18.04
CA ASP A 90 -9.49 4.93 17.69
C ASP A 90 -9.92 4.82 16.23
N THR A 91 -11.13 5.30 15.92
CA THR A 91 -11.70 5.29 14.58
C THR A 91 -12.44 6.59 14.32
N SER A 92 -12.09 7.25 13.22
CA SER A 92 -12.76 8.47 12.77
C SER A 92 -13.31 8.29 11.35
N PHE A 93 -14.44 8.92 11.08
CA PHE A 93 -15.13 8.81 9.80
C PHE A 93 -15.37 10.20 9.20
N ALA A 94 -15.29 10.30 7.88
CA ALA A 94 -15.75 11.45 7.14
C ALA A 94 -16.63 11.02 5.96
N GLY A 95 -17.56 11.87 5.61
CA GLY A 95 -18.48 11.67 4.49
C GLY A 95 -18.82 12.98 3.80
N ALA A 96 -19.38 12.87 2.61
CA ALA A 96 -19.87 14.01 1.86
C ALA A 96 -21.40 13.93 1.71
N PRO A 97 -22.11 15.06 1.70
CA PRO A 97 -23.55 15.08 1.49
C PRO A 97 -23.95 14.31 0.22
N GLY A 98 -24.86 13.34 0.36
CA GLY A 98 -25.34 12.50 -0.73
C GLY A 98 -24.36 11.40 -1.21
N LYS A 99 -23.15 11.30 -0.64
CA LYS A 99 -22.16 10.28 -1.01
C LYS A 99 -21.91 9.23 0.08
N GLY A 100 -22.50 9.43 1.26
CA GLY A 100 -22.25 8.55 2.41
C GLY A 100 -20.83 8.68 2.94
N LEU A 101 -20.31 7.60 3.50
CA LEU A 101 -18.95 7.50 4.03
C LEU A 101 -17.93 7.54 2.89
N THR A 102 -16.96 8.45 2.96
CA THR A 102 -15.90 8.59 1.95
C THR A 102 -14.53 8.24 2.48
N ASP A 103 -14.26 8.56 3.73
CA ASP A 103 -12.95 8.40 4.33
C ASP A 103 -13.05 7.81 5.75
N ILE A 104 -12.07 6.98 6.12
CA ILE A 104 -11.94 6.39 7.45
C ILE A 104 -10.50 6.55 7.90
N TRP A 105 -10.30 6.88 9.18
CA TRP A 105 -9.00 6.86 9.85
C TRP A 105 -9.07 5.84 10.97
N PHE A 106 -8.15 4.86 10.93
CA PHE A 106 -7.92 3.93 12.02
C PHE A 106 -6.60 4.26 12.71
N LYS A 107 -6.58 4.24 14.04
CA LYS A 107 -5.36 4.36 14.84
C LYS A 107 -5.12 3.09 15.64
N PHE A 108 -3.92 2.59 15.57
CA PHE A 108 -3.47 1.40 16.27
C PHE A 108 -2.33 1.77 17.20
N TRP A 109 -2.33 1.17 18.38
CA TRP A 109 -1.24 1.28 19.34
C TRP A 109 -0.42 0.00 19.28
N LEU A 110 0.84 0.09 18.85
CA LEU A 110 1.69 -1.05 18.53
C LEU A 110 3.00 -0.97 19.30
N GLU A 111 3.53 -2.13 19.71
CA GLU A 111 4.90 -2.25 20.17
C GLU A 111 5.89 -2.13 18.99
N ASP A 112 7.09 -1.63 19.24
CA ASP A 112 8.13 -1.48 18.20
C ASP A 112 8.40 -2.80 17.45
N ALA A 113 8.40 -3.94 18.15
CA ALA A 113 8.61 -5.26 17.55
C ALA A 113 7.55 -5.63 16.50
N ALA A 114 6.31 -5.14 16.67
CA ALA A 114 5.24 -5.37 15.71
C ALA A 114 5.45 -4.64 14.37
N LEU A 115 6.41 -3.73 14.31
CA LEU A 115 6.72 -2.94 13.11
C LEU A 115 7.82 -3.56 12.22
N GLU A 116 8.42 -4.67 12.64
CA GLU A 116 9.61 -5.25 11.97
C GLU A 116 9.31 -6.02 10.69
N GLY A 117 8.05 -6.23 10.34
CA GLY A 117 7.70 -7.01 9.14
C GLY A 117 6.51 -6.42 8.39
N LYS A 118 5.89 -7.26 7.60
CA LYS A 118 4.70 -6.90 6.82
C LYS A 118 3.50 -6.69 7.74
N ILE A 119 2.70 -5.68 7.44
CA ILE A 119 1.51 -5.33 8.21
C ILE A 119 0.32 -5.27 7.26
N ASP A 120 -0.74 -5.97 7.61
CA ASP A 120 -1.97 -6.04 6.84
C ASP A 120 -3.16 -5.51 7.64
N LEU A 121 -4.02 -4.74 7.00
CA LEU A 121 -5.31 -4.32 7.55
C LEU A 121 -6.42 -5.18 6.96
N CYS A 122 -7.16 -5.85 7.80
CA CYS A 122 -8.33 -6.66 7.43
C CYS A 122 -9.61 -5.89 7.70
N MET A 123 -10.45 -5.73 6.68
CA MET A 123 -11.75 -5.07 6.79
C MET A 123 -12.71 -5.56 5.69
N ASN A 124 -14.00 -5.55 5.97
CA ASN A 124 -15.08 -5.98 5.05
C ASN A 124 -14.90 -7.40 4.47
N GLY A 125 -14.01 -8.20 5.02
CA GLY A 125 -13.62 -9.51 4.48
C GLY A 125 -12.58 -9.47 3.37
N GLY A 126 -11.92 -8.32 3.18
CA GLY A 126 -10.74 -8.12 2.34
C GLY A 126 -9.51 -7.72 3.15
N THR A 127 -8.36 -7.68 2.50
CA THR A 127 -7.07 -7.36 3.12
C THR A 127 -6.38 -6.25 2.35
N LEU A 128 -5.87 -5.25 3.07
CA LEU A 128 -5.08 -4.15 2.52
C LEU A 128 -3.67 -4.20 3.11
N ARG A 129 -2.65 -4.22 2.26
CA ARG A 129 -1.26 -4.20 2.68
C ARG A 129 -0.86 -2.79 3.12
N VAL A 130 -0.64 -2.60 4.43
CA VAL A 130 -0.23 -1.31 5.02
C VAL A 130 1.28 -1.11 4.89
N LYS A 131 2.06 -2.16 5.14
CA LYS A 131 3.52 -2.14 5.07
C LYS A 131 4.02 -3.37 4.33
N THR A 132 4.84 -3.16 3.31
CA THR A 132 5.33 -4.22 2.41
C THR A 132 6.73 -4.71 2.73
N ASN A 133 7.60 -3.82 3.22
CA ASN A 133 9.00 -4.13 3.48
C ASN A 133 9.21 -4.79 4.83
N GLU A 134 10.26 -5.57 4.92
CA GLU A 134 10.77 -6.10 6.19
C GLU A 134 11.64 -5.05 6.88
N GLY A 135 11.77 -5.18 8.21
CA GLY A 135 12.49 -4.25 9.05
C GLY A 135 11.63 -3.08 9.54
N ALA A 136 12.02 -2.50 10.66
CA ALA A 136 11.34 -1.35 11.24
C ALA A 136 11.40 -0.13 10.29
N PRO A 137 10.35 0.70 10.24
CA PRO A 137 10.38 1.93 9.43
C PRO A 137 11.45 2.87 9.94
N ALA A 138 12.19 3.49 9.00
CA ALA A 138 13.11 4.56 9.34
C ALA A 138 12.33 5.76 9.88
N MET A 139 12.61 6.15 11.12
CA MET A 139 12.00 7.32 11.75
C MET A 139 12.82 8.58 11.48
N ASP A 140 12.14 9.69 11.33
CA ASP A 140 12.79 11.01 11.35
C ASP A 140 13.24 11.38 12.77
N LYS A 141 13.95 12.50 12.89
CA LYS A 141 14.41 13.04 14.19
C LYS A 141 13.29 13.41 15.18
N ASN A 142 12.04 13.45 14.71
CA ASN A 142 10.86 13.72 15.52
C ASN A 142 10.10 12.43 15.87
N GLY A 143 10.68 11.25 15.60
CA GLY A 143 10.05 9.95 15.82
C GLY A 143 8.86 9.67 14.91
N LYS A 144 8.82 10.29 13.72
CA LYS A 144 7.76 10.07 12.73
C LYS A 144 8.30 9.30 11.53
N ALA A 145 7.48 8.43 10.99
CA ALA A 145 7.72 7.78 9.71
C ALA A 145 6.42 7.79 8.88
N VAL A 146 6.57 7.92 7.57
CA VAL A 146 5.50 7.64 6.61
C VAL A 146 5.79 6.27 6.06
N MET A 147 4.90 5.31 6.27
CA MET A 147 5.02 3.98 5.70
C MET A 147 4.49 4.03 4.28
N LYS A 148 5.28 3.48 3.37
CA LYS A 148 4.86 3.34 1.98
C LYS A 148 3.98 2.10 1.90
N SER A 149 2.69 2.30 1.65
CA SER A 149 1.86 1.23 1.13
C SER A 149 2.22 0.95 -0.33
N ALA A 150 1.82 -0.19 -0.85
CA ALA A 150 2.08 -0.56 -2.25
C ALA A 150 1.61 0.51 -3.27
N ASP A 151 0.58 1.27 -2.93
CA ASP A 151 0.08 2.38 -3.75
C ASP A 151 1.00 3.61 -3.76
N TRP A 152 1.77 3.84 -2.69
CA TRP A 152 2.67 5.00 -2.57
C TRP A 152 3.94 4.85 -3.41
N GLU A 153 4.41 3.65 -3.65
CA GLU A 153 5.58 3.43 -4.50
C GLU A 153 5.32 3.79 -5.97
N LYS A 154 4.06 3.72 -6.42
CA LYS A 154 3.67 4.17 -7.77
C LYS A 154 3.77 5.69 -7.95
N ILE A 155 3.64 6.47 -6.88
CA ILE A 155 3.68 7.94 -6.93
C ILE A 155 5.12 8.46 -6.97
N TRP A 156 6.08 7.72 -6.41
CA TRP A 156 7.49 8.16 -6.33
C TRP A 156 8.32 7.89 -7.61
N LEU A 157 7.83 7.04 -8.50
CA LEU A 157 8.45 6.77 -9.80
C LEU A 157 7.90 7.66 -10.94
N GLY A 158 7.07 8.63 -10.62
CA GLY A 158 6.60 9.66 -11.55
C GLY A 158 7.65 10.76 -11.74
N PHE A 159 8.69 10.46 -12.51
CA PHE A 159 9.48 11.43 -13.27
C PHE A 159 8.92 11.46 -14.69
#